data_d212cdb9cbadfade1e44b9e08ba7d98c
#
_entry.id   d212cdb9cbadfade1e44b9e08ba7d98c
#
_cell.length_a   1.000
_cell.length_b   1.000
_cell.length_c   1.000
_cell.angle_alpha   90.00
_cell.angle_beta   90.00
_cell.angle_gamma   90.00
#
_symmetry.space_group_name_H-M   'P 1'
#
loop_
_entity.id
_entity.type
_entity.pdbx_description
1 polymer ?
#
loop_
_entity_poly.entity_id
_entity_poly.type
_entity_poly.pdbx_seq_one_letter_code
_entity_poly.pdbx_strand_id
1 'polypeptide(L)'
;DVVLQKTFTKPVDVVFDYETTHLPHPNTMDLFAIDINGRIIDSWRVYSVGGGAIEVEGEKSFEPKDVYPHHTFEQIREYCDKEEISIPQYVERFEGSEIREYLSNIWDAMKNAIKQGLKASGVLPGGLNTERRAKILYQQRHIDETPQTKENRLVCAYAFAVSEQNAAGEIIVTAPTCGSCGILPAVLRYEQELHGFSNDDIINALCTAGIIGNIVKTNASISGAECGCQAECGTACSMAAAALAELFGMDFDQIEY
;
A
#
# COMPACT_ATOMS: atom_id res chain seq x y z
N ASP A 1 -16.14 -13.94 9.93
CA ASP A 1 -15.52 -15.15 9.31
C ASP A 1 -14.16 -14.79 8.74
N VAL A 2 -13.18 -15.66 8.91
CA VAL A 2 -11.84 -15.53 8.34
C VAL A 2 -11.67 -16.54 7.19
N VAL A 3 -11.20 -16.06 6.05
CA VAL A 3 -10.88 -16.91 4.90
C VAL A 3 -9.42 -17.36 5.02
N LEU A 4 -9.24 -18.65 5.26
CA LEU A 4 -7.91 -19.26 5.39
C LEU A 4 -7.46 -19.84 4.05
N GLN A 5 -6.33 -19.33 3.52
CA GLN A 5 -5.73 -19.77 2.25
C GLN A 5 -6.72 -19.78 1.06
N LYS A 6 -7.77 -18.97 1.10
CA LYS A 6 -8.86 -18.93 0.11
C LYS A 6 -9.60 -20.26 -0.10
N THR A 7 -9.41 -21.24 0.79
CA THR A 7 -9.98 -22.59 0.64
C THR A 7 -11.18 -22.84 1.52
N PHE A 8 -11.27 -22.20 2.69
CA PHE A 8 -12.42 -22.31 3.58
C PHE A 8 -12.54 -21.08 4.50
N THR A 9 -13.78 -20.89 4.98
CA THR A 9 -14.12 -19.83 5.93
C THR A 9 -14.40 -20.46 7.29
N LYS A 10 -13.88 -19.85 8.35
CA LYS A 10 -14.16 -20.24 9.72
C LYS A 10 -14.78 -19.07 10.49
N PRO A 11 -15.75 -19.33 11.37
CA PRO A 11 -16.25 -18.32 12.29
C PRO A 11 -15.12 -17.89 13.24
N VAL A 12 -15.04 -16.60 13.51
CA VAL A 12 -14.08 -16.02 14.45
C VAL A 12 -14.81 -15.07 15.38
N ASP A 13 -14.64 -15.30 16.68
CA ASP A 13 -15.06 -14.37 17.70
C ASP A 13 -13.90 -13.45 18.06
N VAL A 14 -14.09 -12.14 17.96
CA VAL A 14 -13.09 -11.13 18.30
C VAL A 14 -13.47 -10.51 19.64
N VAL A 15 -12.59 -10.64 20.62
CA VAL A 15 -12.76 -10.06 21.94
C VAL A 15 -11.71 -8.98 22.14
N PHE A 16 -12.15 -7.75 22.46
CA PHE A 16 -11.26 -6.66 22.81
C PHE A 16 -10.98 -6.68 24.31
N ASP A 17 -9.71 -6.81 24.69
CA ASP A 17 -9.25 -6.75 26.07
C ASP A 17 -8.79 -5.32 26.37
N TYR A 18 -9.42 -4.70 27.36
CA TYR A 18 -9.10 -3.34 27.84
C TYR A 18 -8.49 -3.36 29.24
N GLU A 19 -8.33 -4.52 29.85
CA GLU A 19 -7.91 -4.67 31.24
C GLU A 19 -6.44 -5.09 31.35
N THR A 20 -5.93 -5.82 30.37
CA THR A 20 -4.53 -6.32 30.41
C THR A 20 -3.57 -5.17 30.19
N THR A 21 -2.75 -4.93 31.21
CA THR A 21 -1.63 -4.00 31.19
C THR A 21 -0.29 -4.76 31.11
N HIS A 22 0.79 -4.11 30.72
CA HIS A 22 2.13 -4.72 30.61
C HIS A 22 2.27 -5.77 29.49
N LEU A 23 1.64 -5.49 28.33
CA LEU A 23 1.87 -6.26 27.12
C LEU A 23 3.27 -5.97 26.56
N PRO A 24 3.97 -6.98 25.97
CA PRO A 24 5.27 -6.78 25.32
C PRO A 24 5.22 -5.75 24.19
N HIS A 25 4.08 -5.66 23.49
CA HIS A 25 3.83 -4.70 22.42
C HIS A 25 2.40 -4.14 22.55
N PRO A 26 2.16 -2.84 22.30
CA PRO A 26 0.83 -2.25 22.42
C PRO A 26 -0.21 -2.85 21.46
N ASN A 27 0.22 -3.34 20.30
CA ASN A 27 -0.65 -4.00 19.33
C ASN A 27 -0.44 -5.53 19.40
N THR A 28 -0.78 -6.12 20.54
CA THR A 28 -0.73 -7.57 20.78
C THR A 28 -2.08 -8.20 20.46
N MET A 29 -2.04 -9.38 19.86
CA MET A 29 -3.20 -10.18 19.54
C MET A 29 -2.93 -11.65 19.94
N ASP A 30 -3.76 -12.22 20.81
CA ASP A 30 -3.74 -13.64 21.13
C ASP A 30 -4.75 -14.38 20.28
N LEU A 31 -4.30 -15.37 19.52
CA LEU A 31 -5.10 -16.21 18.66
C LEU A 31 -5.24 -17.59 19.27
N PHE A 32 -6.45 -18.12 19.33
CA PHE A 32 -6.73 -19.45 19.85
C PHE A 32 -7.48 -20.29 18.80
N ALA A 33 -6.94 -21.43 18.47
CA ALA A 33 -7.69 -22.43 17.73
C ALA A 33 -8.47 -23.31 18.72
N ILE A 34 -9.78 -23.39 18.55
CA ILE A 34 -10.69 -24.06 19.49
C ILE A 34 -11.40 -25.21 18.77
N ASP A 35 -11.43 -26.39 19.38
CA ASP A 35 -12.17 -27.53 18.87
C ASP A 35 -13.70 -27.39 19.07
N ILE A 36 -14.46 -28.33 18.54
CA ILE A 36 -15.93 -28.34 18.65
C ILE A 36 -16.45 -28.51 20.10
N ASN A 37 -15.58 -28.88 21.04
CA ASN A 37 -15.91 -29.06 22.45
C ASN A 37 -15.47 -27.84 23.28
N GLY A 38 -14.97 -26.78 22.65
CA GLY A 38 -14.51 -25.58 23.33
C GLY A 38 -13.09 -25.69 23.92
N ARG A 39 -12.29 -26.69 23.53
CA ARG A 39 -10.92 -26.85 24.01
C ARG A 39 -9.95 -26.11 23.09
N ILE A 40 -9.02 -25.38 23.66
CA ILE A 40 -7.91 -24.77 22.92
C ILE A 40 -7.00 -25.90 22.46
N ILE A 41 -6.80 -26.01 21.15
CA ILE A 41 -5.95 -27.00 20.50
C ILE A 41 -4.63 -26.37 20.04
N ASP A 42 -4.60 -25.06 19.83
CA ASP A 42 -3.40 -24.30 19.51
C ASP A 42 -3.56 -22.84 19.88
N SER A 43 -2.44 -22.11 20.05
CA SER A 43 -2.45 -20.69 20.40
C SER A 43 -1.21 -19.98 19.88
N TRP A 44 -1.38 -18.73 19.46
CA TRP A 44 -0.29 -17.88 19.00
C TRP A 44 -0.46 -16.49 19.60
N ARG A 45 0.65 -15.88 20.01
CA ARG A 45 0.68 -14.45 20.31
C ARG A 45 1.37 -13.74 19.16
N VAL A 46 0.72 -12.72 18.63
CA VAL A 46 1.13 -11.99 17.43
C VAL A 46 1.21 -10.52 17.75
N TYR A 47 2.24 -9.86 17.29
CA TYR A 47 2.45 -8.42 17.41
C TYR A 47 2.33 -7.78 16.04
N SER A 48 1.51 -6.73 15.92
CA SER A 48 1.51 -5.88 14.73
C SER A 48 2.55 -4.78 14.92
N VAL A 49 3.66 -4.91 14.20
CA VAL A 49 4.85 -4.04 14.37
C VAL A 49 4.89 -2.87 13.40
N GLY A 50 3.78 -2.64 12.66
CA GLY A 50 3.64 -1.52 11.73
C GLY A 50 3.93 -1.89 10.28
N GLY A 51 3.52 -1.03 9.34
CA GLY A 51 3.72 -1.23 7.91
C GLY A 51 3.11 -2.51 7.31
N GLY A 52 2.21 -3.18 8.02
CA GLY A 52 1.64 -4.48 7.64
C GLY A 52 2.48 -5.68 8.08
N ALA A 53 3.61 -5.46 8.75
CA ALA A 53 4.44 -6.53 9.30
C ALA A 53 3.86 -7.08 10.62
N ILE A 54 4.03 -8.38 10.82
CA ILE A 54 3.66 -9.07 12.06
C ILE A 54 4.85 -9.87 12.57
N GLU A 55 4.94 -9.98 13.89
CA GLU A 55 5.85 -10.89 14.58
C GLU A 55 5.05 -11.91 15.38
N VAL A 56 5.47 -13.16 15.35
CA VAL A 56 4.85 -14.24 16.12
C VAL A 56 5.79 -14.61 17.27
N GLU A 57 5.27 -14.62 18.49
CA GLU A 57 6.06 -14.92 19.67
C GLU A 57 6.69 -16.31 19.57
N GLY A 58 8.00 -16.38 19.76
CA GLY A 58 8.76 -17.64 19.67
C GLY A 58 9.18 -18.05 18.26
N GLU A 59 8.74 -17.36 17.22
CA GLU A 59 9.26 -17.52 15.87
C GLU A 59 10.44 -16.57 15.63
N LYS A 60 11.36 -16.98 14.74
CA LYS A 60 12.40 -16.06 14.31
C LYS A 60 11.75 -14.97 13.46
N SER A 61 11.94 -13.72 13.86
CA SER A 61 11.57 -12.60 13.01
C SER A 61 12.27 -12.73 11.67
N PHE A 62 11.50 -12.52 10.61
CA PHE A 62 12.08 -12.43 9.27
C PHE A 62 12.89 -11.13 9.22
N GLU A 63 14.22 -11.26 9.23
CA GLU A 63 15.11 -10.14 8.93
C GLU A 63 15.20 -10.01 7.40
N PRO A 64 14.57 -8.99 6.80
CA PRO A 64 14.73 -8.75 5.38
C PRO A 64 16.19 -8.46 5.09
N LYS A 65 16.76 -9.10 4.07
CA LYS A 65 18.09 -8.75 3.58
C LYS A 65 18.01 -7.40 2.90
N ASP A 66 18.95 -6.52 3.20
CA ASP A 66 19.13 -5.30 2.43
C ASP A 66 19.50 -5.67 0.99
N VAL A 67 18.60 -5.36 0.08
CA VAL A 67 18.80 -5.64 -1.36
C VAL A 67 19.62 -4.52 -2.00
N TYR A 68 19.35 -3.28 -1.59
CA TYR A 68 19.99 -2.11 -2.16
C TYR A 68 21.17 -1.64 -1.29
N PRO A 69 22.37 -1.45 -1.89
CA PRO A 69 23.55 -0.98 -1.15
C PRO A 69 23.55 0.53 -0.91
N HIS A 70 22.65 1.28 -1.54
CA HIS A 70 22.58 2.73 -1.47
C HIS A 70 21.33 3.15 -0.67
N HIS A 71 21.53 4.04 0.30
CA HIS A 71 20.50 4.41 1.27
C HIS A 71 19.97 5.83 1.11
N THR A 72 20.55 6.63 0.24
CA THR A 72 20.09 8.00 -0.09
C THR A 72 19.85 8.14 -1.59
N PHE A 73 19.00 9.10 -1.96
CA PHE A 73 18.74 9.36 -3.38
C PHE A 73 20.01 9.82 -4.11
N GLU A 74 20.85 10.65 -3.47
CA GLU A 74 22.14 11.10 -4.00
C GLU A 74 23.06 9.93 -4.36
N GLN A 75 23.20 8.93 -3.46
CA GLN A 75 24.01 7.73 -3.72
C GLN A 75 23.46 6.90 -4.90
N ILE A 76 22.14 6.78 -5.00
CA ILE A 76 21.48 6.06 -6.11
C ILE A 76 21.72 6.81 -7.42
N ARG A 77 21.57 8.13 -7.43
CA ARG A 77 21.84 8.99 -8.57
C ARG A 77 23.28 8.86 -9.03
N GLU A 78 24.26 9.04 -8.13
CA GLU A 78 25.68 8.91 -8.47
C GLU A 78 26.00 7.55 -9.11
N TYR A 79 25.40 6.49 -8.59
CA TYR A 79 25.54 5.15 -9.15
C TYR A 79 24.91 5.05 -10.55
N CYS A 80 23.67 5.55 -10.70
CA CYS A 80 22.97 5.54 -11.99
C CYS A 80 23.71 6.36 -13.07
N ASP A 81 24.17 7.56 -12.71
CA ASP A 81 24.95 8.41 -13.60
C ASP A 81 26.26 7.73 -14.05
N LYS A 82 26.97 7.09 -13.11
CA LYS A 82 28.22 6.39 -13.40
C LYS A 82 28.02 5.20 -14.32
N GLU A 83 26.94 4.43 -14.13
CA GLU A 83 26.63 3.22 -14.88
C GLU A 83 25.77 3.50 -16.14
N GLU A 84 25.40 4.78 -16.36
CA GLU A 84 24.53 5.23 -17.45
C GLU A 84 23.19 4.48 -17.49
N ILE A 85 22.54 4.30 -16.33
CA ILE A 85 21.27 3.59 -16.18
C ILE A 85 20.19 4.45 -15.54
N SER A 86 18.92 4.13 -15.81
CA SER A 86 17.75 4.73 -15.16
C SER A 86 17.43 4.08 -13.82
N ILE A 87 16.54 4.72 -13.00
CA ILE A 87 16.07 4.12 -11.74
C ILE A 87 15.38 2.76 -11.95
N PRO A 88 14.50 2.55 -12.93
CA PRO A 88 13.96 1.22 -13.22
C PRO A 88 15.04 0.17 -13.50
N GLN A 89 16.09 0.53 -14.27
CA GLN A 89 17.20 -0.37 -14.55
C GLN A 89 18.06 -0.63 -13.30
N TYR A 90 18.20 0.34 -12.43
CA TYR A 90 18.82 0.17 -11.12
C TYR A 90 18.05 -0.86 -10.27
N VAL A 91 16.73 -0.75 -10.21
CA VAL A 91 15.87 -1.73 -9.52
C VAL A 91 16.06 -3.13 -10.09
N GLU A 92 15.97 -3.29 -11.41
CA GLU A 92 16.19 -4.60 -12.08
C GLU A 92 17.57 -5.19 -11.80
N ARG A 93 18.60 -4.35 -11.68
CA ARG A 93 19.97 -4.79 -11.42
C ARG A 93 20.13 -5.44 -10.04
N PHE A 94 19.45 -4.92 -9.03
CA PHE A 94 19.56 -5.40 -7.65
C PHE A 94 18.50 -6.42 -7.26
N GLU A 95 17.28 -6.29 -7.77
CA GLU A 95 16.17 -7.24 -7.50
C GLU A 95 16.14 -8.43 -8.46
N GLY A 96 16.76 -8.28 -9.63
CA GLY A 96 16.67 -9.26 -10.74
C GLY A 96 15.47 -9.01 -11.66
N SER A 97 15.45 -9.74 -12.78
CA SER A 97 14.41 -9.54 -13.81
C SER A 97 12.99 -9.93 -13.36
N GLU A 98 12.87 -10.75 -12.34
CA GLU A 98 11.58 -11.19 -11.78
C GLU A 98 10.78 -10.05 -11.16
N ILE A 99 11.44 -8.94 -10.80
CA ILE A 99 10.77 -7.77 -10.21
C ILE A 99 9.71 -7.18 -11.14
N ARG A 100 9.92 -7.23 -12.46
CA ARG A 100 8.93 -6.70 -13.41
C ARG A 100 7.63 -7.50 -13.40
N GLU A 101 7.71 -8.82 -13.36
CA GLU A 101 6.54 -9.68 -13.24
C GLU A 101 5.84 -9.45 -11.89
N TYR A 102 6.60 -9.33 -10.82
CA TYR A 102 6.06 -9.00 -9.49
C TYR A 102 5.32 -7.65 -9.52
N LEU A 103 5.92 -6.59 -10.05
CA LEU A 103 5.29 -5.26 -10.14
C LEU A 103 4.09 -5.24 -11.10
N SER A 104 4.09 -6.08 -12.15
CA SER A 104 2.91 -6.26 -12.99
C SER A 104 1.73 -6.85 -12.20
N ASN A 105 1.99 -7.86 -11.37
CA ASN A 105 0.98 -8.43 -10.49
C ASN A 105 0.49 -7.43 -9.43
N ILE A 106 1.39 -6.60 -8.89
CA ILE A 106 1.06 -5.48 -7.99
C ILE A 106 0.14 -4.49 -8.68
N TRP A 107 0.46 -4.09 -9.92
CA TRP A 107 -0.38 -3.17 -10.68
C TRP A 107 -1.76 -3.76 -10.97
N ASP A 108 -1.84 -5.03 -11.31
CA ASP A 108 -3.12 -5.72 -11.53
C ASP A 108 -3.96 -5.76 -10.24
N ALA A 109 -3.34 -5.99 -9.10
CA ALA A 109 -4.02 -5.95 -7.80
C ALA A 109 -4.52 -4.53 -7.47
N MET A 110 -3.71 -3.50 -7.72
CA MET A 110 -4.11 -2.09 -7.55
C MET A 110 -5.30 -1.71 -8.44
N LYS A 111 -5.24 -2.06 -9.73
CA LYS A 111 -6.37 -1.84 -10.67
C LYS A 111 -7.64 -2.57 -10.24
N ASN A 112 -7.49 -3.80 -9.75
CA ASN A 112 -8.63 -4.58 -9.27
C ASN A 112 -9.25 -3.97 -8.02
N ALA A 113 -8.43 -3.51 -7.05
CA ALA A 113 -8.94 -2.82 -5.85
C ALA A 113 -9.76 -1.58 -6.22
N ILE A 114 -9.26 -0.73 -7.13
CA ILE A 114 -10.03 0.42 -7.66
C ILE A 114 -11.35 -0.06 -8.29
N LYS A 115 -11.27 -1.03 -9.19
CA LYS A 115 -12.44 -1.55 -9.93
C LYS A 115 -13.53 -2.11 -9.00
N GLN A 116 -13.15 -2.85 -7.96
CA GLN A 116 -14.09 -3.41 -7.00
C GLN A 116 -14.66 -2.31 -6.09
N GLY A 117 -13.83 -1.40 -5.60
CA GLY A 117 -14.26 -0.29 -4.76
C GLY A 117 -15.25 0.65 -5.46
N LEU A 118 -15.04 0.94 -6.75
CA LEU A 118 -15.98 1.75 -7.56
C LEU A 118 -17.34 1.07 -7.78
N LYS A 119 -17.43 -0.25 -7.66
CA LYS A 119 -18.70 -1.00 -7.76
C LYS A 119 -19.41 -1.11 -6.43
N ALA A 120 -18.67 -1.12 -5.35
CA ALA A 120 -19.20 -1.33 -4.00
C ALA A 120 -20.06 -0.16 -3.54
N SER A 121 -21.05 -0.45 -2.71
CA SER A 121 -21.95 0.55 -2.09
C SER A 121 -22.40 0.05 -0.74
N GLY A 122 -23.01 0.92 0.05
CA GLY A 122 -23.50 0.63 1.40
C GLY A 122 -22.56 1.18 2.47
N VAL A 123 -22.66 0.62 3.67
CA VAL A 123 -21.93 1.05 4.85
C VAL A 123 -20.69 0.19 5.04
N LEU A 124 -19.57 0.82 5.41
CA LEU A 124 -18.34 0.13 5.76
C LEU A 124 -18.51 -0.63 7.08
N PRO A 125 -17.80 -1.76 7.26
CA PRO A 125 -17.79 -2.46 8.53
C PRO A 125 -17.29 -1.59 9.68
N GLY A 126 -17.79 -1.84 10.88
CA GLY A 126 -17.42 -1.12 12.09
C GLY A 126 -18.58 -0.31 12.70
N GLY A 127 -18.33 0.32 13.85
CA GLY A 127 -19.35 1.02 14.63
C GLY A 127 -19.69 2.45 14.20
N LEU A 128 -18.97 2.99 13.18
CA LEU A 128 -19.12 4.41 12.80
C LEU A 128 -20.20 4.65 11.74
N ASN A 129 -20.80 3.62 11.17
CA ASN A 129 -21.79 3.70 10.08
C ASN A 129 -21.33 4.58 8.89
N THR A 130 -20.05 4.50 8.55
CA THR A 130 -19.47 5.29 7.44
C THR A 130 -19.94 4.75 6.11
N GLU A 131 -20.61 5.59 5.32
CA GLU A 131 -21.04 5.23 3.98
C GLU A 131 -19.91 5.27 2.97
N ARG A 132 -19.92 4.35 2.00
CA ARG A 132 -18.99 4.34 0.86
C ARG A 132 -19.29 5.52 -0.08
N ARG A 133 -18.23 6.19 -0.52
CA ARG A 133 -18.29 7.43 -1.33
C ARG A 133 -17.70 7.27 -2.72
N ALA A 134 -16.81 6.30 -2.93
CA ALA A 134 -16.06 6.13 -4.17
C ALA A 134 -16.97 6.05 -5.40
N LYS A 135 -17.99 5.21 -5.35
CA LYS A 135 -18.95 5.03 -6.46
C LYS A 135 -19.72 6.31 -6.78
N ILE A 136 -20.17 7.01 -5.75
CA ILE A 136 -20.92 8.27 -5.91
C ILE A 136 -20.03 9.32 -6.56
N LEU A 137 -18.82 9.53 -6.05
CA LEU A 137 -17.84 10.45 -6.62
C LEU A 137 -17.51 10.13 -8.07
N TYR A 138 -17.33 8.86 -8.39
CA TYR A 138 -17.02 8.43 -9.76
C TYR A 138 -18.16 8.69 -10.73
N GLN A 139 -19.41 8.42 -10.33
CA GLN A 139 -20.60 8.54 -11.18
C GLN A 139 -21.17 9.96 -11.27
N GLN A 140 -20.86 10.80 -10.28
CA GLN A 140 -21.38 12.14 -10.19
C GLN A 140 -20.88 12.99 -11.35
N ARG A 141 -21.79 13.78 -11.92
CA ARG A 141 -21.49 14.76 -12.99
C ARG A 141 -22.07 16.10 -12.57
N HIS A 142 -21.23 17.11 -12.61
CA HIS A 142 -21.65 18.49 -12.31
C HIS A 142 -21.74 19.28 -13.61
N ILE A 143 -22.77 20.10 -13.75
CA ILE A 143 -23.00 20.92 -14.96
C ILE A 143 -21.86 21.90 -15.20
N ASP A 144 -21.30 22.43 -14.11
CA ASP A 144 -20.21 23.42 -14.11
C ASP A 144 -18.83 22.83 -13.82
N GLU A 145 -18.63 21.52 -14.07
CA GLU A 145 -17.38 20.85 -13.78
C GLU A 145 -16.27 21.29 -14.74
N THR A 146 -15.25 21.93 -14.21
CA THR A 146 -14.03 22.26 -14.96
C THR A 146 -13.16 21.00 -15.13
N PRO A 147 -12.22 20.98 -16.10
CA PRO A 147 -11.26 19.86 -16.22
C PRO A 147 -10.55 19.55 -14.90
N GLN A 148 -10.10 20.56 -14.17
CA GLN A 148 -9.40 20.40 -12.90
C GLN A 148 -10.29 19.85 -11.78
N THR A 149 -11.53 20.29 -11.66
CA THR A 149 -12.48 19.74 -10.66
C THR A 149 -12.86 18.30 -11.00
N LYS A 150 -12.96 17.97 -12.28
CA LYS A 150 -13.17 16.59 -12.75
C LYS A 150 -11.98 15.69 -12.39
N GLU A 151 -10.76 16.15 -12.63
CA GLU A 151 -9.52 15.48 -12.27
C GLU A 151 -9.50 15.17 -10.77
N ASN A 152 -9.62 16.20 -9.94
CA ASN A 152 -9.66 16.03 -8.48
C ASN A 152 -10.74 15.02 -8.05
N ARG A 153 -11.92 15.09 -8.61
CA ARG A 153 -13.02 14.18 -8.29
C ARG A 153 -12.70 12.74 -8.68
N LEU A 154 -12.11 12.51 -9.85
CA LEU A 154 -11.78 11.16 -10.30
C LEU A 154 -10.63 10.55 -9.51
N VAL A 155 -9.57 11.31 -9.27
CA VAL A 155 -8.44 10.87 -8.41
C VAL A 155 -8.94 10.55 -7.01
N CYS A 156 -9.78 11.43 -6.42
CA CYS A 156 -10.41 11.15 -5.13
C CYS A 156 -11.30 9.90 -5.17
N ALA A 157 -12.07 9.70 -6.23
CA ALA A 157 -12.92 8.50 -6.35
C ALA A 157 -12.09 7.22 -6.37
N TYR A 158 -10.95 7.21 -7.06
CA TYR A 158 -10.03 6.06 -7.10
C TYR A 158 -9.35 5.84 -5.74
N ALA A 159 -8.90 6.91 -5.08
CA ALA A 159 -8.29 6.81 -3.75
C ALA A 159 -9.30 6.28 -2.71
N PHE A 160 -10.53 6.81 -2.70
CA PHE A 160 -11.60 6.29 -1.85
C PHE A 160 -11.93 4.83 -2.18
N ALA A 161 -11.95 4.45 -3.45
CA ALA A 161 -12.23 3.07 -3.85
C ALA A 161 -11.28 2.09 -3.17
N VAL A 162 -9.97 2.36 -3.19
CA VAL A 162 -8.97 1.51 -2.55
C VAL A 162 -9.07 1.57 -1.02
N SER A 163 -9.21 2.77 -0.45
CA SER A 163 -9.31 2.95 1.01
C SER A 163 -10.55 2.27 1.59
N GLU A 164 -11.67 2.31 0.89
CA GLU A 164 -12.91 1.62 1.28
C GLU A 164 -12.80 0.10 1.16
N GLN A 165 -12.02 -0.42 0.21
CA GLN A 165 -11.70 -1.84 0.12
C GLN A 165 -10.82 -2.26 1.30
N ASN A 166 -9.80 -1.47 1.65
CA ASN A 166 -9.00 -1.70 2.84
C ASN A 166 -9.86 -1.75 4.11
N ALA A 167 -10.74 -0.75 4.30
CA ALA A 167 -11.64 -0.69 5.45
C ALA A 167 -12.65 -1.86 5.51
N ALA A 168 -12.94 -2.48 4.37
CA ALA A 168 -13.82 -3.64 4.29
C ALA A 168 -13.09 -4.98 4.45
N GLY A 169 -11.76 -4.98 4.67
CA GLY A 169 -10.96 -6.20 4.77
C GLY A 169 -10.72 -6.91 3.43
N GLU A 170 -10.85 -6.18 2.33
CA GLU A 170 -10.61 -6.70 0.98
C GLU A 170 -9.12 -6.60 0.60
N ILE A 171 -8.76 -7.23 -0.52
CA ILE A 171 -7.38 -7.24 -1.00
C ILE A 171 -7.01 -5.87 -1.57
N ILE A 172 -5.96 -5.27 -0.99
CA ILE A 172 -5.31 -4.05 -1.47
C ILE A 172 -3.79 -4.26 -1.52
N VAL A 173 -3.08 -3.33 -2.13
CA VAL A 173 -1.62 -3.24 -2.05
C VAL A 173 -1.26 -2.16 -1.05
N THR A 174 -0.37 -2.46 -0.11
CA THR A 174 0.19 -1.45 0.79
C THR A 174 1.17 -0.57 0.00
N ALA A 175 0.99 0.77 0.07
CA ALA A 175 1.81 1.72 -0.67
C ALA A 175 1.97 3.05 0.10
N PRO A 176 2.91 3.15 1.10
CA PRO A 176 3.69 2.06 1.68
C PRO A 176 2.96 1.24 2.73
N THR A 177 1.82 1.72 3.28
CA THR A 177 1.04 1.08 4.35
C THR A 177 -0.42 0.93 3.96
N CYS A 178 -1.22 0.25 4.81
CA CYS A 178 -2.67 0.12 4.59
C CYS A 178 -3.38 1.48 4.64
N GLY A 179 -2.98 2.37 5.56
CA GLY A 179 -3.65 3.66 5.75
C GLY A 179 -3.52 4.61 4.55
N SER A 180 -2.46 4.48 3.77
CA SER A 180 -2.17 5.31 2.59
C SER A 180 -2.34 4.57 1.25
N CYS A 181 -2.84 3.34 1.26
CA CYS A 181 -2.90 2.44 0.11
C CYS A 181 -3.63 3.00 -1.13
N GLY A 182 -4.47 4.02 -0.96
CA GLY A 182 -5.24 4.62 -2.05
C GLY A 182 -4.49 5.66 -2.88
N ILE A 183 -3.42 6.26 -2.36
CA ILE A 183 -2.77 7.43 -2.99
C ILE A 183 -2.08 7.05 -4.29
N LEU A 184 -1.06 6.22 -4.23
CA LEU A 184 -0.25 5.82 -5.39
C LEU A 184 -1.10 5.21 -6.53
N PRO A 185 -1.97 4.20 -6.25
CA PRO A 185 -2.75 3.59 -7.33
C PRO A 185 -3.77 4.54 -7.96
N ALA A 186 -4.33 5.50 -7.20
CA ALA A 186 -5.28 6.45 -7.73
C ALA A 186 -4.62 7.39 -8.75
N VAL A 187 -3.45 7.91 -8.43
CA VAL A 187 -2.66 8.79 -9.30
C VAL A 187 -2.26 8.04 -10.56
N LEU A 188 -1.61 6.89 -10.42
CA LEU A 188 -1.16 6.09 -11.57
C LEU A 188 -2.32 5.67 -12.48
N ARG A 189 -3.46 5.31 -11.92
CA ARG A 189 -4.64 4.91 -12.69
C ARG A 189 -5.21 6.09 -13.48
N TYR A 190 -5.31 7.26 -12.85
CA TYR A 190 -5.80 8.46 -13.50
C TYR A 190 -4.90 8.86 -14.67
N GLU A 191 -3.60 8.91 -14.47
CA GLU A 191 -2.63 9.28 -15.50
C GLU A 191 -2.59 8.26 -16.65
N GLN A 192 -2.66 6.97 -16.32
CA GLN A 192 -2.74 5.94 -17.35
C GLN A 192 -3.98 6.12 -18.26
N GLU A 193 -5.14 6.44 -17.68
CA GLU A 193 -6.36 6.65 -18.45
C GLU A 193 -6.34 7.97 -19.24
N LEU A 194 -5.75 9.01 -18.69
CA LEU A 194 -5.69 10.33 -19.33
C LEU A 194 -4.71 10.38 -20.48
N HIS A 195 -3.52 9.84 -20.30
CA HIS A 195 -2.41 9.95 -21.24
C HIS A 195 -2.14 8.68 -22.05
N GLY A 196 -2.79 7.56 -21.70
CA GLY A 196 -2.63 6.30 -22.42
C GLY A 196 -1.31 5.60 -22.17
N PHE A 197 -0.67 5.84 -21.02
CA PHE A 197 0.58 5.14 -20.64
C PHE A 197 0.41 3.62 -20.68
N SER A 198 1.43 2.95 -21.19
CA SER A 198 1.45 1.49 -21.24
C SER A 198 1.60 0.87 -19.84
N ASN A 199 1.36 -0.43 -19.71
CA ASN A 199 1.65 -1.11 -18.45
C ASN A 199 3.15 -1.10 -18.12
N ASP A 200 4.02 -1.12 -19.13
CA ASP A 200 5.46 -1.05 -18.92
C ASP A 200 5.89 0.31 -18.37
N ASP A 201 5.28 1.40 -18.81
CA ASP A 201 5.52 2.73 -18.25
C ASP A 201 5.09 2.77 -16.77
N ILE A 202 3.95 2.19 -16.43
CA ILE A 202 3.48 2.09 -15.04
C ILE A 202 4.42 1.23 -14.19
N ILE A 203 4.95 0.14 -14.73
CA ILE A 203 5.92 -0.71 -14.01
C ILE A 203 7.21 0.07 -13.73
N ASN A 204 7.70 0.87 -14.67
CA ASN A 204 8.84 1.76 -14.46
C ASN A 204 8.53 2.79 -13.35
N ALA A 205 7.37 3.42 -13.40
CA ALA A 205 6.92 4.35 -12.36
C ALA A 205 6.83 3.70 -10.98
N LEU A 206 6.39 2.44 -10.92
CA LEU A 206 6.35 1.66 -9.66
C LEU A 206 7.76 1.32 -9.14
N CYS A 207 8.74 1.08 -10.02
CA CYS A 207 10.14 0.92 -9.62
C CYS A 207 10.63 2.19 -8.91
N THR A 208 10.44 3.35 -9.53
CA THR A 208 10.85 4.64 -8.97
C THR A 208 10.13 4.96 -7.67
N ALA A 209 8.80 4.76 -7.62
CA ALA A 209 8.02 4.89 -6.38
C ALA A 209 8.55 3.99 -5.26
N GLY A 210 8.90 2.74 -5.57
CA GLY A 210 9.44 1.77 -4.63
C GLY A 210 10.76 2.23 -4.01
N ILE A 211 11.66 2.80 -4.82
CA ILE A 211 12.94 3.36 -4.35
C ILE A 211 12.70 4.50 -3.36
N ILE A 212 11.81 5.44 -3.67
CA ILE A 212 11.49 6.54 -2.75
C ILE A 212 10.91 6.00 -1.43
N GLY A 213 9.98 5.05 -1.51
CA GLY A 213 9.44 4.39 -0.32
C GLY A 213 10.51 3.69 0.53
N ASN A 214 11.46 3.01 -0.11
CA ASN A 214 12.58 2.36 0.56
C ASN A 214 13.54 3.35 1.22
N ILE A 215 13.85 4.46 0.57
CA ILE A 215 14.68 5.52 1.15
C ILE A 215 14.03 6.07 2.43
N VAL A 216 12.73 6.35 2.41
CA VAL A 216 12.02 6.83 3.59
C VAL A 216 12.00 5.76 4.68
N LYS A 217 11.73 4.50 4.33
CA LYS A 217 11.72 3.39 5.28
C LYS A 217 13.08 3.19 5.95
N THR A 218 14.18 3.33 5.21
CA THR A 218 15.54 3.12 5.70
C THR A 218 16.02 4.25 6.61
N ASN A 219 15.69 5.51 6.29
CA ASN A 219 16.22 6.68 6.99
C ASN A 219 15.26 7.28 8.01
N ALA A 220 13.99 6.86 8.00
CA ALA A 220 12.95 7.35 8.90
C ALA A 220 12.00 6.19 9.25
N SER A 221 10.69 6.46 9.28
CA SER A 221 9.66 5.44 9.43
C SER A 221 8.50 5.70 8.50
N ILE A 222 7.93 4.62 7.96
CA ILE A 222 6.67 4.64 7.22
C ILE A 222 5.47 4.29 8.13
N SER A 223 5.72 4.01 9.41
CA SER A 223 4.70 3.54 10.35
C SER A 223 3.91 4.70 10.94
N GLY A 224 2.59 4.69 10.75
CA GLY A 224 1.69 5.63 11.41
C GLY A 224 1.67 5.50 12.93
N ALA A 225 1.98 4.32 13.47
CA ALA A 225 2.09 4.07 14.91
C ALA A 225 3.32 4.74 15.52
N GLU A 226 4.42 4.85 14.77
CA GLU A 226 5.67 5.47 15.23
C GLU A 226 5.71 6.98 14.96
N CYS A 227 5.40 7.39 13.74
CA CYS A 227 5.58 8.76 13.28
C CYS A 227 4.27 9.47 12.87
N GLY A 228 3.13 8.86 13.17
CA GLY A 228 1.82 9.41 12.86
C GLY A 228 1.39 9.24 11.39
N CYS A 229 0.16 9.61 11.11
CA CYS A 229 -0.45 9.49 9.78
C CYS A 229 0.32 10.27 8.69
N GLN A 230 1.02 11.34 9.04
CA GLN A 230 1.82 12.12 8.09
C GLN A 230 3.01 11.32 7.53
N ALA A 231 3.60 10.41 8.30
CA ALA A 231 4.65 9.52 7.81
C ALA A 231 4.11 8.57 6.73
N GLU A 232 2.93 8.00 6.93
CA GLU A 232 2.28 7.13 5.95
C GLU A 232 1.88 7.88 4.68
N CYS A 233 1.06 8.93 4.85
CA CYS A 233 0.51 9.68 3.72
C CYS A 233 1.59 10.51 3.03
N GLY A 234 2.53 11.11 3.78
CA GLY A 234 3.65 11.85 3.21
C GLY A 234 4.53 10.96 2.33
N THR A 235 4.89 9.76 2.83
CA THR A 235 5.64 8.79 2.02
C THR A 235 4.87 8.39 0.76
N ALA A 236 3.58 8.08 0.88
CA ALA A 236 2.76 7.72 -0.28
C ALA A 236 2.66 8.86 -1.31
N CYS A 237 2.57 10.11 -0.85
CA CYS A 237 2.59 11.29 -1.73
C CYS A 237 3.94 11.43 -2.44
N SER A 238 5.05 11.26 -1.73
CA SER A 238 6.39 11.29 -2.33
C SER A 238 6.58 10.16 -3.35
N MET A 239 6.13 8.96 -3.03
CA MET A 239 6.13 7.82 -3.97
C MET A 239 5.31 8.15 -5.23
N ALA A 240 4.13 8.76 -5.08
CA ALA A 240 3.27 9.11 -6.20
C ALA A 240 3.87 10.26 -7.04
N ALA A 241 4.48 11.26 -6.42
CA ALA A 241 5.15 12.35 -7.12
C ALA A 241 6.34 11.83 -7.95
N ALA A 242 7.18 10.99 -7.36
CA ALA A 242 8.31 10.36 -8.07
C ALA A 242 7.84 9.45 -9.24
N ALA A 243 6.75 8.70 -9.02
CA ALA A 243 6.14 7.91 -10.08
C ALA A 243 5.63 8.77 -11.25
N LEU A 244 5.02 9.92 -10.96
CA LEU A 244 4.62 10.90 -11.98
C LEU A 244 5.82 11.44 -12.73
N ALA A 245 6.88 11.85 -12.02
CA ALA A 245 8.10 12.35 -12.62
C ALA A 245 8.70 11.31 -13.59
N GLU A 246 8.73 10.03 -13.21
CA GLU A 246 9.17 8.93 -14.08
C GLU A 246 8.28 8.81 -15.32
N LEU A 247 6.93 8.82 -15.16
CA LEU A 247 5.98 8.73 -16.28
C LEU A 247 6.15 9.85 -17.31
N PHE A 248 6.50 11.05 -16.85
CA PHE A 248 6.71 12.21 -17.71
C PHE A 248 8.18 12.38 -18.18
N GLY A 249 9.04 11.40 -17.89
CA GLY A 249 10.43 11.38 -18.35
C GLY A 249 11.29 12.49 -17.75
N MET A 250 11.00 12.85 -16.51
CA MET A 250 11.76 13.86 -15.76
C MET A 250 13.13 13.31 -15.35
N ASP A 251 14.12 14.19 -15.20
CA ASP A 251 15.46 13.84 -14.77
C ASP A 251 15.56 13.56 -13.25
N PHE A 252 16.75 13.14 -12.79
CA PHE A 252 16.96 12.81 -11.37
C PHE A 252 16.72 13.99 -10.44
N ASP A 253 17.11 15.22 -10.85
CA ASP A 253 16.89 16.42 -10.04
C ASP A 253 15.39 16.71 -9.84
N GLN A 254 14.60 16.47 -10.88
CA GLN A 254 13.16 16.68 -10.86
C GLN A 254 12.41 15.57 -10.10
N ILE A 255 12.95 14.34 -10.10
CA ILE A 255 12.40 13.23 -9.32
C ILE A 255 12.68 13.42 -7.82
N GLU A 256 13.85 13.97 -7.47
CA GLU A 256 14.25 14.23 -6.08
C GLU A 256 13.47 15.39 -5.45
N TYR A 257 13.23 16.46 -6.23
CA TYR A 257 12.58 17.69 -5.78
C TYR A 257 11.09 17.52 -5.54
#